data_97e17676316c9f47292eb62fe4e6da5b
#
_entry.id   97e17676316c9f47292eb62fe4e6da5b
#
_cell.length_a   1.000
_cell.length_b   1.000
_cell.length_c   1.000
_cell.angle_alpha   90.00
_cell.angle_beta   90.00
_cell.angle_gamma   90.00
#
_symmetry.space_group_name_H-M   'P 1'
#
loop_
_entity.id
_entity.type
_entity.pdbx_description
1 polymer ?
#
loop_
_entity_poly.entity_id
_entity_poly.type
_entity_poly.pdbx_seq_one_letter_code
_entity_poly.pdbx_strand_id
1 'polypeptide(L)'
;MDFGLTDDQRDIQRTARDLLSERATFARVREHAEAGTTDTALWKELCELGWPGIAISEVHGGQGLGTIELSILCEELGRVVAPVPFLASAMAACVIEQAGTDEQRERWLPGLASGETIGALSGAVDGTAELVVSGAEADVIVLVEEDGSGRLLTPQDAEVTKVAAIDPTRSAARVSAADGAGESLEDGCPGLGRALVAVSSELVGVSERALEMTLAYVKDRKQFGVPVGAYQAVSHRCAQMLLDTEKARSTTAFAAWSADANPDGLAEAAAMAKAAASDAGREVTASAIQAHGGIGFTWEADVHWLFKRAQIDAVLLGGAARHRARVAAILSERFAASPAA
;
A
#
# COMPACT_ATOMS: atom_id res chain seq x y z
N MET A 1 14.14 2.99 21.89
CA MET A 1 13.23 2.42 20.91
C MET A 1 13.99 1.39 20.11
N ASP A 2 13.55 0.16 20.08
CA ASP A 2 14.08 -0.86 19.18
C ASP A 2 13.05 -1.05 18.07
N PHE A 3 13.44 -0.83 16.83
CA PHE A 3 12.61 -1.01 15.63
C PHE A 3 12.95 -2.33 14.91
N GLY A 4 13.78 -3.17 15.52
CA GLY A 4 14.07 -4.50 15.00
C GLY A 4 12.83 -5.39 15.08
N LEU A 5 12.60 -6.20 14.06
CA LEU A 5 11.55 -7.21 14.08
C LEU A 5 11.85 -8.24 15.19
N THR A 6 10.82 -8.70 15.87
CA THR A 6 10.91 -9.88 16.75
C THR A 6 11.21 -11.14 15.95
N ASP A 7 11.51 -12.26 16.63
CA ASP A 7 11.75 -13.52 15.93
C ASP A 7 10.48 -14.01 15.22
N ASP A 8 9.31 -13.88 15.85
CA ASP A 8 8.01 -14.22 15.23
C ASP A 8 7.72 -13.36 13.98
N GLN A 9 7.99 -12.06 14.06
CA GLN A 9 7.84 -11.15 12.91
C GLN A 9 8.79 -11.49 11.77
N ARG A 10 10.04 -11.89 12.06
CA ARG A 10 10.98 -12.39 11.05
C ARG A 10 10.51 -13.70 10.43
N ASP A 11 9.87 -14.55 11.19
CA ASP A 11 9.31 -15.80 10.69
C ASP A 11 8.12 -15.56 9.77
N ILE A 12 7.23 -14.61 10.11
CA ILE A 12 6.15 -14.14 9.22
C ILE A 12 6.75 -13.60 7.91
N GLN A 13 7.73 -12.72 7.99
CA GLN A 13 8.38 -12.13 6.81
C GLN A 13 9.00 -13.21 5.91
N ARG A 14 9.77 -14.15 6.50
CA ARG A 14 10.41 -15.22 5.75
C ARG A 14 9.38 -16.12 5.08
N THR A 15 8.35 -16.53 5.82
CA THR A 15 7.28 -17.39 5.30
C THR A 15 6.53 -16.71 4.16
N ALA A 16 6.21 -15.41 4.30
CA ALA A 16 5.56 -14.64 3.27
C ALA A 16 6.45 -14.52 2.00
N ARG A 17 7.72 -14.22 2.18
CA ARG A 17 8.69 -14.11 1.08
C ARG A 17 8.84 -15.42 0.31
N ASP A 18 9.00 -16.52 1.01
CA ASP A 18 9.16 -17.85 0.40
C ASP A 18 7.90 -18.23 -0.38
N LEU A 19 6.72 -18.12 0.23
CA LEU A 19 5.44 -18.40 -0.43
C LEU A 19 5.26 -17.55 -1.69
N LEU A 20 5.41 -16.25 -1.57
CA LEU A 20 5.16 -15.31 -2.68
C LEU A 20 6.19 -15.46 -3.80
N SER A 21 7.44 -15.80 -3.49
CA SER A 21 8.47 -16.06 -4.52
C SER A 21 8.11 -17.24 -5.41
N GLU A 22 7.41 -18.25 -4.87
CA GLU A 22 6.94 -19.41 -5.62
C GLU A 22 5.62 -19.17 -6.34
N ARG A 23 4.67 -18.47 -5.70
CA ARG A 23 3.29 -18.35 -6.16
C ARG A 23 3.04 -17.11 -7.05
N ALA A 24 3.70 -15.99 -6.79
CA ALA A 24 3.50 -14.72 -7.47
C ALA A 24 4.69 -14.35 -8.37
N THR A 25 5.06 -15.24 -9.28
CA THR A 25 6.12 -14.96 -10.27
C THR A 25 5.67 -13.88 -11.26
N PHE A 26 6.61 -13.10 -11.83
CA PHE A 26 6.26 -12.10 -12.84
C PHE A 26 5.58 -12.68 -14.09
N ALA A 27 5.83 -13.94 -14.43
CA ALA A 27 5.10 -14.62 -15.49
C ALA A 27 3.60 -14.72 -15.15
N ARG A 28 3.28 -15.07 -13.90
CA ARG A 28 1.90 -15.16 -13.41
C ARG A 28 1.26 -13.78 -13.23
N VAL A 29 2.01 -12.81 -12.74
CA VAL A 29 1.57 -11.41 -12.69
C VAL A 29 1.18 -10.91 -14.09
N ARG A 30 2.00 -11.19 -15.10
CA ARG A 30 1.74 -10.83 -16.49
C ARG A 30 0.46 -11.48 -17.02
N GLU A 31 0.27 -12.77 -16.77
CA GLU A 31 -0.94 -13.51 -17.19
C GLU A 31 -2.21 -12.83 -16.67
N HIS A 32 -2.27 -12.52 -15.37
CA HIS A 32 -3.43 -11.86 -14.78
C HIS A 32 -3.58 -10.41 -15.23
N ALA A 33 -2.49 -9.68 -15.39
CA ALA A 33 -2.51 -8.30 -15.88
C ALA A 33 -3.02 -8.20 -17.33
N GLU A 34 -2.62 -9.11 -18.21
CA GLU A 34 -3.08 -9.17 -19.60
C GLU A 34 -4.55 -9.62 -19.70
N ALA A 35 -4.97 -10.53 -18.83
CA ALA A 35 -6.36 -10.97 -18.74
C ALA A 35 -7.27 -9.97 -18.03
N GLY A 36 -6.73 -9.00 -17.27
CA GLY A 36 -7.49 -8.07 -16.45
C GLY A 36 -8.24 -8.76 -15.30
N THR A 37 -7.62 -9.80 -14.72
CA THR A 37 -8.21 -10.66 -13.68
C THR A 37 -7.39 -10.66 -12.40
N THR A 38 -8.06 -10.87 -11.28
CA THR A 38 -7.44 -11.15 -9.98
C THR A 38 -6.93 -12.59 -9.94
N ASP A 39 -5.79 -12.85 -9.30
CA ASP A 39 -5.31 -14.20 -9.02
C ASP A 39 -6.11 -14.83 -7.88
N THR A 40 -7.24 -15.42 -8.23
CA THR A 40 -8.16 -16.02 -7.26
C THR A 40 -7.56 -17.24 -6.55
N ALA A 41 -6.63 -17.95 -7.18
CA ALA A 41 -5.98 -19.09 -6.56
C ALA A 41 -4.98 -18.64 -5.48
N LEU A 42 -4.18 -17.61 -5.77
CA LEU A 42 -3.32 -16.99 -4.77
C LEU A 42 -4.16 -16.37 -3.65
N TRP A 43 -5.21 -15.60 -4.00
CA TRP A 43 -6.10 -15.00 -2.99
C TRP A 43 -6.65 -16.03 -2.02
N LYS A 44 -7.15 -17.16 -2.53
CA LYS A 44 -7.66 -18.25 -1.71
C LYS A 44 -6.59 -18.81 -0.76
N GLU A 45 -5.36 -19.03 -1.24
CA GLU A 45 -4.24 -19.51 -0.43
C GLU A 45 -3.90 -18.52 0.69
N LEU A 46 -3.91 -17.20 0.41
CA LEU A 46 -3.70 -16.16 1.42
C LEU A 46 -4.83 -16.12 2.46
N CYS A 47 -6.08 -16.34 2.03
CA CYS A 47 -7.23 -16.42 2.93
C CYS A 47 -7.13 -17.66 3.86
N GLU A 48 -6.75 -18.82 3.34
CA GLU A 48 -6.53 -20.05 4.13
C GLU A 48 -5.43 -19.87 5.18
N LEU A 49 -4.45 -19.00 4.92
CA LEU A 49 -3.39 -18.61 5.87
C LEU A 49 -3.83 -17.51 6.85
N GLY A 50 -5.04 -16.96 6.70
CA GLY A 50 -5.57 -15.90 7.57
C GLY A 50 -4.95 -14.52 7.35
N TRP A 51 -4.23 -14.30 6.23
CA TRP A 51 -3.56 -13.03 5.99
C TRP A 51 -4.50 -11.82 5.92
N PRO A 52 -5.70 -11.88 5.28
CA PRO A 52 -6.62 -10.72 5.23
C PRO A 52 -7.03 -10.24 6.62
N GLY A 53 -7.11 -11.16 7.59
CA GLY A 53 -7.47 -10.87 8.97
C GLY A 53 -6.29 -10.59 9.90
N ILE A 54 -5.04 -10.46 9.41
CA ILE A 54 -3.85 -10.41 10.26
C ILE A 54 -3.93 -9.33 11.34
N ALA A 55 -4.40 -8.15 11.01
CA ALA A 55 -4.51 -7.00 11.89
C ALA A 55 -5.95 -6.69 12.32
N ILE A 56 -6.92 -7.56 12.02
CA ILE A 56 -8.29 -7.49 12.50
C ILE A 56 -8.38 -8.21 13.86
N SER A 57 -9.13 -7.65 14.79
CA SER A 57 -9.32 -8.22 16.12
C SER A 57 -9.89 -9.64 16.08
N GLU A 58 -9.45 -10.49 17.02
CA GLU A 58 -9.94 -11.87 17.19
C GLU A 58 -11.47 -11.93 17.40
N VAL A 59 -12.08 -10.93 18.06
CA VAL A 59 -13.53 -10.87 18.27
C VAL A 59 -14.32 -10.77 16.97
N HIS A 60 -13.68 -10.35 15.88
CA HIS A 60 -14.25 -10.27 14.54
C HIS A 60 -13.66 -11.33 13.59
N GLY A 61 -13.02 -12.38 14.13
CA GLY A 61 -12.50 -13.51 13.35
C GLY A 61 -11.11 -13.26 12.73
N GLY A 62 -10.42 -12.18 13.09
CA GLY A 62 -9.04 -11.91 12.67
C GLY A 62 -8.00 -12.60 13.54
N GLN A 63 -6.72 -12.29 13.28
CA GLN A 63 -5.57 -12.83 14.04
C GLN A 63 -5.22 -11.98 15.26
N GLY A 64 -5.74 -10.75 15.37
CA GLY A 64 -5.47 -9.83 16.47
C GLY A 64 -4.02 -9.34 16.55
N LEU A 65 -3.24 -9.48 15.47
CA LEU A 65 -1.87 -8.96 15.40
C LEU A 65 -1.86 -7.45 15.09
N GLY A 66 -0.66 -6.86 15.10
CA GLY A 66 -0.52 -5.41 14.98
C GLY A 66 -0.37 -4.88 13.55
N THR A 67 -0.15 -3.58 13.49
CA THR A 67 0.15 -2.87 12.24
C THR A 67 1.54 -3.24 11.72
N ILE A 68 2.45 -3.69 12.58
CA ILE A 68 3.78 -4.15 12.16
C ILE A 68 3.65 -5.41 11.29
N GLU A 69 2.86 -6.41 11.69
CA GLU A 69 2.64 -7.63 10.93
C GLU A 69 1.91 -7.36 9.62
N LEU A 70 0.91 -6.46 9.63
CA LEU A 70 0.27 -5.98 8.41
C LEU A 70 1.28 -5.31 7.46
N SER A 71 2.17 -4.47 7.99
CA SER A 71 3.24 -3.80 7.25
C SER A 71 4.17 -4.81 6.56
N ILE A 72 4.55 -5.88 7.26
CA ILE A 72 5.38 -6.95 6.71
C ILE A 72 4.70 -7.61 5.51
N LEU A 73 3.42 -7.99 5.63
CA LEU A 73 2.70 -8.62 4.54
C LEU A 73 2.52 -7.67 3.33
N CYS A 74 2.19 -6.39 3.58
CA CYS A 74 2.08 -5.40 2.51
C CYS A 74 3.42 -5.21 1.77
N GLU A 75 4.54 -5.17 2.49
CA GLU A 75 5.87 -5.07 1.89
C GLU A 75 6.18 -6.28 1.00
N GLU A 76 5.96 -7.50 1.48
CA GLU A 76 6.24 -8.72 0.70
C GLU A 76 5.32 -8.86 -0.53
N LEU A 77 4.04 -8.48 -0.41
CA LEU A 77 3.11 -8.44 -1.55
C LEU A 77 3.51 -7.39 -2.59
N GLY A 78 3.99 -6.23 -2.14
CA GLY A 78 4.53 -5.17 -3.01
C GLY A 78 5.74 -5.62 -3.81
N ARG A 79 6.65 -6.38 -3.21
CA ARG A 79 7.86 -6.92 -3.88
C ARG A 79 7.53 -7.76 -5.12
N VAL A 80 6.41 -8.47 -5.10
CA VAL A 80 5.99 -9.34 -6.20
C VAL A 80 4.86 -8.74 -7.04
N VAL A 81 4.40 -7.54 -6.70
CA VAL A 81 3.26 -6.88 -7.39
C VAL A 81 2.04 -7.81 -7.44
N ALA A 82 1.72 -8.47 -6.32
CA ALA A 82 0.70 -9.50 -6.26
C ALA A 82 -0.65 -8.99 -6.83
N PRO A 83 -1.28 -9.70 -7.78
CA PRO A 83 -2.53 -9.31 -8.40
C PRO A 83 -3.74 -9.79 -7.56
N VAL A 84 -3.79 -9.34 -6.30
CA VAL A 84 -4.83 -9.70 -5.32
C VAL A 84 -5.37 -8.45 -4.62
N PRO A 85 -6.60 -8.47 -4.09
CA PRO A 85 -7.23 -7.30 -3.45
C PRO A 85 -6.75 -7.04 -2.01
N PHE A 86 -5.64 -7.62 -1.58
CA PHE A 86 -5.17 -7.59 -0.19
C PHE A 86 -5.04 -6.17 0.36
N LEU A 87 -4.26 -5.29 -0.30
CA LEU A 87 -4.04 -3.93 0.19
C LEU A 87 -5.34 -3.15 0.34
N ALA A 88 -6.24 -3.24 -0.65
CA ALA A 88 -7.51 -2.52 -0.64
C ALA A 88 -8.40 -2.97 0.52
N SER A 89 -8.53 -4.29 0.72
CA SER A 89 -9.29 -4.88 1.83
C SER A 89 -8.68 -4.55 3.19
N ALA A 90 -7.36 -4.64 3.33
CA ALA A 90 -6.67 -4.29 4.57
C ALA A 90 -6.83 -2.81 4.93
N MET A 91 -6.73 -1.89 3.96
CA MET A 91 -6.96 -0.46 4.20
C MET A 91 -8.40 -0.18 4.65
N ALA A 92 -9.39 -0.80 4.01
CA ALA A 92 -10.80 -0.66 4.40
C ALA A 92 -11.03 -1.22 5.82
N ALA A 93 -10.49 -2.40 6.12
CA ALA A 93 -10.59 -3.02 7.44
C ALA A 93 -10.00 -2.14 8.54
N CYS A 94 -8.83 -1.51 8.32
CA CYS A 94 -8.24 -0.59 9.28
C CYS A 94 -9.17 0.57 9.67
N VAL A 95 -9.90 1.12 8.70
CA VAL A 95 -10.84 2.22 8.96
C VAL A 95 -12.12 1.69 9.60
N ILE A 96 -12.71 0.61 9.09
CA ILE A 96 -13.95 0.04 9.65
C ILE A 96 -13.74 -0.39 11.11
N GLU A 97 -12.60 -0.99 11.44
CA GLU A 97 -12.32 -1.44 12.80
C GLU A 97 -12.28 -0.29 13.81
N GLN A 98 -11.77 0.87 13.42
CA GLN A 98 -11.58 1.99 14.34
C GLN A 98 -12.69 3.05 14.26
N ALA A 99 -13.25 3.29 13.07
CA ALA A 99 -14.26 4.32 12.83
C ALA A 99 -15.68 3.78 12.69
N GLY A 100 -15.86 2.47 12.55
CA GLY A 100 -17.17 1.85 12.41
C GLY A 100 -17.92 1.78 13.74
N THR A 101 -19.26 1.76 13.70
CA THR A 101 -20.10 1.36 14.84
C THR A 101 -19.95 -0.14 15.11
N ASP A 102 -20.39 -0.61 16.26
CA ASP A 102 -20.36 -2.04 16.58
C ASP A 102 -21.13 -2.87 15.53
N GLU A 103 -22.28 -2.39 15.06
CA GLU A 103 -23.07 -3.05 14.01
C GLU A 103 -22.33 -3.11 12.67
N GLN A 104 -21.58 -2.05 12.31
CA GLN A 104 -20.77 -2.02 11.11
C GLN A 104 -19.58 -2.97 11.20
N ARG A 105 -18.91 -3.02 12.36
CA ARG A 105 -17.81 -3.97 12.62
C ARG A 105 -18.28 -5.42 12.55
N GLU A 106 -19.37 -5.76 13.26
CA GLU A 106 -19.96 -7.10 13.25
C GLU A 106 -20.40 -7.57 11.86
N ARG A 107 -20.87 -6.64 11.02
CA ARG A 107 -21.29 -6.95 9.66
C ARG A 107 -20.15 -7.17 8.69
N TRP A 108 -19.09 -6.35 8.74
CA TRP A 108 -18.08 -6.31 7.69
C TRP A 108 -16.77 -6.99 8.04
N LEU A 109 -16.29 -6.86 9.30
CA LEU A 109 -14.97 -7.36 9.65
C LEU A 109 -14.81 -8.88 9.55
N PRO A 110 -15.80 -9.73 9.90
CA PRO A 110 -15.63 -11.17 9.73
C PRO A 110 -15.40 -11.61 8.29
N GLY A 111 -16.16 -11.04 7.36
CA GLY A 111 -15.99 -11.31 5.93
C GLY A 111 -14.67 -10.77 5.37
N LEU A 112 -14.22 -9.59 5.82
CA LEU A 112 -12.92 -9.04 5.48
C LEU A 112 -11.78 -9.88 6.06
N ALA A 113 -11.91 -10.39 7.29
CA ALA A 113 -10.91 -11.24 7.93
C ALA A 113 -10.75 -12.59 7.24
N SER A 114 -11.86 -13.20 6.79
CA SER A 114 -11.83 -14.45 6.02
C SER A 114 -11.43 -14.26 4.55
N GLY A 115 -11.52 -13.02 4.03
CA GLY A 115 -11.32 -12.70 2.62
C GLY A 115 -12.51 -13.05 1.72
N GLU A 116 -13.66 -13.45 2.29
CA GLU A 116 -14.93 -13.64 1.57
C GLU A 116 -15.53 -12.30 1.12
N THR A 117 -15.29 -11.24 1.88
CA THR A 117 -15.68 -9.87 1.56
C THR A 117 -14.44 -9.11 1.07
N ILE A 118 -14.55 -8.44 -0.05
CA ILE A 118 -13.54 -7.54 -0.57
C ILE A 118 -13.87 -6.11 -0.17
N GLY A 119 -12.93 -5.44 0.49
CA GLY A 119 -13.02 -4.04 0.85
C GLY A 119 -12.24 -3.15 -0.09
N ALA A 120 -12.63 -1.87 -0.17
CA ALA A 120 -11.86 -0.83 -0.83
C ALA A 120 -11.88 0.47 -0.02
N LEU A 121 -10.82 1.27 -0.10
CA LEU A 121 -10.71 2.57 0.55
C LEU A 121 -10.16 3.59 -0.44
N SER A 122 -10.78 4.76 -0.49
CA SER A 122 -10.26 5.90 -1.25
C SER A 122 -10.61 7.24 -0.60
N GLY A 123 -9.81 8.27 -0.91
CA GLY A 123 -10.20 9.65 -0.71
C GLY A 123 -11.24 10.07 -1.76
N ALA A 124 -12.17 10.93 -1.37
CA ALA A 124 -13.22 11.46 -2.23
C ALA A 124 -13.29 12.99 -2.17
N VAL A 125 -13.92 13.57 -3.16
CA VAL A 125 -14.30 14.98 -3.20
C VAL A 125 -15.76 15.03 -3.64
N ASP A 126 -16.60 15.64 -2.84
CA ASP A 126 -18.06 15.74 -3.09
C ASP A 126 -18.68 14.37 -3.45
N GLY A 127 -18.38 13.34 -2.65
CA GLY A 127 -18.90 11.97 -2.82
C GLY A 127 -18.28 11.19 -4.00
N THR A 128 -17.29 11.74 -4.69
CA THR A 128 -16.69 11.10 -5.87
C THR A 128 -15.23 10.77 -5.65
N ALA A 129 -14.86 9.51 -5.87
CA ALA A 129 -13.49 9.01 -5.93
C ALA A 129 -13.17 8.56 -7.36
N GLU A 130 -12.21 9.21 -7.99
CA GLU A 130 -11.85 8.94 -9.40
C GLU A 130 -11.04 7.64 -9.57
N LEU A 131 -10.38 7.18 -8.51
CA LEU A 131 -9.53 5.98 -8.53
C LEU A 131 -9.66 5.20 -7.23
N VAL A 132 -10.46 4.16 -7.25
CA VAL A 132 -10.63 3.21 -6.14
C VAL A 132 -10.05 1.87 -6.56
N VAL A 133 -8.90 1.51 -6.00
CA VAL A 133 -8.25 0.22 -6.28
C VAL A 133 -9.11 -0.89 -5.70
N SER A 134 -9.30 -1.96 -6.47
CA SER A 134 -10.24 -3.07 -6.22
C SER A 134 -11.70 -2.64 -6.08
N GLY A 135 -12.04 -1.37 -6.36
CA GLY A 135 -13.40 -0.86 -6.20
C GLY A 135 -14.43 -1.50 -7.14
N ALA A 136 -14.00 -2.05 -8.28
CA ALA A 136 -14.90 -2.73 -9.21
C ALA A 136 -15.38 -4.12 -8.72
N GLU A 137 -14.67 -4.69 -7.74
CA GLU A 137 -14.95 -6.00 -7.16
C GLU A 137 -15.24 -5.92 -5.65
N ALA A 138 -15.28 -4.70 -5.09
CA ALA A 138 -15.49 -4.49 -3.66
C ALA A 138 -16.95 -4.70 -3.27
N ASP A 139 -17.17 -5.42 -2.15
CA ASP A 139 -18.47 -5.58 -1.49
C ASP A 139 -18.77 -4.40 -0.56
N VAL A 140 -17.71 -3.78 0.00
CA VAL A 140 -17.77 -2.60 0.84
C VAL A 140 -16.70 -1.58 0.44
N ILE A 141 -17.11 -0.32 0.31
CA ILE A 141 -16.23 0.78 -0.09
C ILE A 141 -16.26 1.85 1.01
N VAL A 142 -15.08 2.22 1.49
CA VAL A 142 -14.89 3.34 2.40
C VAL A 142 -14.49 4.56 1.57
N LEU A 143 -15.26 5.64 1.64
CA LEU A 143 -14.88 6.93 1.10
C LEU A 143 -14.58 7.90 2.25
N VAL A 144 -13.44 8.60 2.14
CA VAL A 144 -13.01 9.62 3.12
C VAL A 144 -12.90 10.96 2.41
N GLU A 145 -13.72 11.92 2.83
CA GLU A 145 -13.73 13.27 2.27
C GLU A 145 -12.53 14.12 2.75
N GLU A 146 -12.33 15.27 2.13
CA GLU A 146 -11.25 16.17 2.49
C GLU A 146 -11.38 16.77 3.89
N ASP A 147 -12.61 16.92 4.40
CA ASP A 147 -12.91 17.39 5.75
C ASP A 147 -12.69 16.31 6.83
N GLY A 148 -12.36 15.08 6.42
CA GLY A 148 -12.16 13.94 7.29
C GLY A 148 -13.42 13.14 7.58
N SER A 149 -14.59 13.53 7.07
CA SER A 149 -15.79 12.70 7.17
C SER A 149 -15.63 11.42 6.35
N GLY A 150 -16.21 10.33 6.83
CA GLY A 150 -16.13 9.03 6.17
C GLY A 150 -17.48 8.37 6.01
N ARG A 151 -17.63 7.59 4.94
CA ARG A 151 -18.83 6.81 4.66
C ARG A 151 -18.51 5.39 4.23
N LEU A 152 -19.33 4.45 4.70
CA LEU A 152 -19.39 3.09 4.18
C LEU A 152 -20.46 3.00 3.11
N LEU A 153 -20.07 2.48 1.96
CA LEU A 153 -20.92 2.28 0.79
C LEU A 153 -20.90 0.81 0.40
N THR A 154 -22.03 0.33 -0.08
CA THR A 154 -22.11 -0.89 -0.88
C THR A 154 -22.22 -0.52 -2.37
N PRO A 155 -22.04 -1.47 -3.31
CA PRO A 155 -22.28 -1.20 -4.73
C PRO A 155 -23.71 -0.71 -5.07
N GLN A 156 -24.66 -0.85 -4.14
CA GLN A 156 -26.03 -0.36 -4.29
C GLN A 156 -26.16 1.13 -3.91
N ASP A 157 -25.24 1.66 -3.10
CA ASP A 157 -25.24 3.02 -2.61
C ASP A 157 -24.54 4.01 -3.53
N ALA A 158 -23.83 3.52 -4.54
CA ALA A 158 -22.99 4.33 -5.42
C ALA A 158 -22.97 3.82 -6.86
N GLU A 159 -22.71 4.74 -7.79
CA GLU A 159 -22.36 4.36 -9.16
C GLU A 159 -20.89 3.92 -9.18
N VAL A 160 -20.64 2.65 -9.46
CA VAL A 160 -19.30 2.04 -9.56
C VAL A 160 -19.00 1.75 -11.02
N THR A 161 -18.10 2.51 -11.61
CA THR A 161 -17.70 2.37 -13.01
C THR A 161 -16.25 1.90 -13.10
N LYS A 162 -16.02 0.71 -13.68
CA LYS A 162 -14.65 0.20 -13.90
C LYS A 162 -13.86 1.15 -14.81
N VAL A 163 -12.66 1.52 -14.40
CA VAL A 163 -11.77 2.39 -15.17
C VAL A 163 -10.45 1.69 -15.48
N ALA A 164 -9.84 2.07 -16.61
CA ALA A 164 -8.51 1.62 -16.96
C ALA A 164 -7.47 2.40 -16.14
N ALA A 165 -6.64 1.68 -15.41
CA ALA A 165 -5.50 2.25 -14.67
C ALA A 165 -4.18 1.89 -15.34
N ILE A 166 -3.13 2.65 -15.04
CA ILE A 166 -1.77 2.36 -15.54
C ILE A 166 -1.25 1.03 -15.00
N ASP A 167 -1.66 0.64 -13.77
CA ASP A 167 -1.37 -0.68 -13.19
C ASP A 167 -2.56 -1.63 -13.48
N PRO A 168 -2.42 -2.56 -14.44
CA PRO A 168 -3.47 -3.52 -14.75
C PRO A 168 -3.45 -4.76 -13.87
N THR A 169 -2.56 -4.84 -12.89
CA THR A 169 -2.45 -5.99 -11.98
C THR A 169 -3.51 -5.97 -10.88
N ARG A 170 -4.22 -4.84 -10.73
CA ARG A 170 -5.38 -4.67 -9.85
C ARG A 170 -6.51 -3.98 -10.60
N SER A 171 -7.76 -4.34 -10.29
CA SER A 171 -8.90 -3.61 -10.82
C SER A 171 -8.96 -2.20 -10.24
N ALA A 172 -9.58 -1.28 -10.97
CA ALA A 172 -9.83 0.08 -10.49
C ALA A 172 -11.24 0.53 -10.92
N ALA A 173 -11.85 1.37 -10.11
CA ALA A 173 -13.16 1.96 -10.40
C ALA A 173 -13.17 3.46 -10.07
N ARG A 174 -14.02 4.18 -10.77
CA ARG A 174 -14.58 5.44 -10.31
C ARG A 174 -15.81 5.12 -9.49
N VAL A 175 -15.93 5.72 -8.33
CA VAL A 175 -17.07 5.56 -7.42
C VAL A 175 -17.69 6.93 -7.18
N SER A 176 -18.98 7.06 -7.42
CA SER A 176 -19.73 8.30 -7.19
C SER A 176 -20.99 8.01 -6.38
N ALA A 177 -21.05 8.57 -5.19
CA ALA A 177 -22.17 8.42 -4.28
C ALA A 177 -22.97 9.73 -4.20
N ALA A 178 -24.30 9.63 -4.15
CA ALA A 178 -25.15 10.79 -3.91
C ALA A 178 -24.98 11.30 -2.47
N ASP A 179 -25.35 12.57 -2.26
CA ASP A 179 -25.37 13.15 -0.91
C ASP A 179 -26.20 12.30 0.05
N GLY A 180 -25.62 11.96 1.21
CA GLY A 180 -26.27 11.15 2.23
C GLY A 180 -26.38 9.66 1.89
N ALA A 181 -25.83 9.18 0.78
CA ALA A 181 -25.80 7.75 0.47
C ALA A 181 -24.80 7.02 1.38
N GLY A 182 -25.13 5.76 1.71
CA GLY A 182 -24.33 4.93 2.59
C GLY A 182 -24.48 5.27 4.07
N GLU A 183 -23.58 4.72 4.89
CA GLU A 183 -23.58 4.86 6.34
C GLU A 183 -22.39 5.70 6.80
N SER A 184 -22.60 6.63 7.73
CA SER A 184 -21.52 7.47 8.28
C SER A 184 -20.58 6.64 9.16
N LEU A 185 -19.32 6.99 9.09
CA LEU A 185 -18.26 6.56 10.01
C LEU A 185 -17.99 7.64 11.07
N GLU A 186 -17.23 7.31 12.10
CA GLU A 186 -16.77 8.28 13.09
C GLU A 186 -15.95 9.40 12.43
N ASP A 187 -16.18 10.63 12.86
CA ASP A 187 -15.49 11.82 12.34
C ASP A 187 -13.96 11.72 12.47
N GLY A 188 -13.27 12.21 11.45
CA GLY A 188 -11.82 12.12 11.37
C GLY A 188 -11.29 10.75 10.93
N CYS A 189 -12.17 9.78 10.67
CA CYS A 189 -11.83 8.42 10.23
C CYS A 189 -10.64 7.82 10.96
N PRO A 190 -10.75 7.54 12.27
CA PRO A 190 -9.77 6.72 12.97
C PRO A 190 -9.44 5.47 12.13
N GLY A 191 -8.18 5.05 12.12
CA GLY A 191 -7.71 3.95 11.27
C GLY A 191 -7.07 4.37 9.95
N LEU A 192 -7.34 5.58 9.45
CA LEU A 192 -6.70 6.08 8.23
C LEU A 192 -5.16 6.10 8.35
N GLY A 193 -4.62 6.35 9.54
CA GLY A 193 -3.18 6.28 9.80
C GLY A 193 -2.61 4.89 9.52
N ARG A 194 -3.30 3.81 9.96
CA ARG A 194 -2.92 2.41 9.68
C ARG A 194 -3.01 2.08 8.18
N ALA A 195 -4.05 2.57 7.50
CA ALA A 195 -4.18 2.42 6.06
C ALA A 195 -3.04 3.12 5.29
N LEU A 196 -2.59 4.30 5.74
CA LEU A 196 -1.41 4.97 5.19
C LEU A 196 -0.12 4.17 5.42
N VAL A 197 0.03 3.50 6.55
CA VAL A 197 1.15 2.58 6.80
C VAL A 197 1.11 1.42 5.82
N ALA A 198 -0.04 0.78 5.61
CA ALA A 198 -0.19 -0.35 4.70
C ALA A 198 0.27 -0.02 3.26
N VAL A 199 -0.22 1.09 2.68
CA VAL A 199 0.20 1.50 1.33
C VAL A 199 1.66 1.96 1.28
N SER A 200 2.18 2.56 2.36
CA SER A 200 3.60 2.93 2.44
C SER A 200 4.50 1.70 2.44
N SER A 201 4.09 0.64 3.13
CA SER A 201 4.80 -0.63 3.19
C SER A 201 4.83 -1.33 1.82
N GLU A 202 3.72 -1.33 1.09
CA GLU A 202 3.70 -1.86 -0.29
C GLU A 202 4.69 -1.09 -1.18
N LEU A 203 4.74 0.25 -1.08
CA LEU A 203 5.69 1.08 -1.82
C LEU A 203 7.16 0.80 -1.45
N VAL A 204 7.44 0.47 -0.18
CA VAL A 204 8.78 0.03 0.26
C VAL A 204 9.16 -1.28 -0.42
N GLY A 205 8.27 -2.27 -0.42
CA GLY A 205 8.49 -3.56 -1.07
C GLY A 205 8.71 -3.43 -2.58
N VAL A 206 7.90 -2.60 -3.25
CA VAL A 206 8.05 -2.27 -4.67
C VAL A 206 9.42 -1.63 -4.96
N SER A 207 9.85 -0.68 -4.11
CA SER A 207 11.13 0.02 -4.27
C SER A 207 12.31 -0.92 -4.07
N GLU A 208 12.28 -1.74 -3.03
CA GLU A 208 13.33 -2.73 -2.75
C GLU A 208 13.48 -3.70 -3.91
N ARG A 209 12.37 -4.25 -4.41
CA ARG A 209 12.41 -5.18 -5.53
C ARG A 209 12.94 -4.54 -6.82
N ALA A 210 12.56 -3.30 -7.10
CA ALA A 210 13.07 -2.54 -8.24
C ALA A 210 14.58 -2.33 -8.14
N LEU A 211 15.09 -2.00 -6.95
CA LEU A 211 16.53 -1.88 -6.69
C LEU A 211 17.26 -3.21 -6.89
N GLU A 212 16.75 -4.31 -6.31
CA GLU A 212 17.35 -5.65 -6.46
C GLU A 212 17.48 -6.07 -7.92
N MET A 213 16.37 -5.95 -8.69
CA MET A 213 16.36 -6.27 -10.10
C MET A 213 17.35 -5.41 -10.88
N THR A 214 17.42 -4.12 -10.54
CA THR A 214 18.39 -3.21 -11.15
C THR A 214 19.83 -3.61 -10.84
N LEU A 215 20.15 -3.92 -9.58
CA LEU A 215 21.48 -4.34 -9.17
C LEU A 215 21.91 -5.64 -9.86
N ALA A 216 21.00 -6.61 -10.01
CA ALA A 216 21.27 -7.83 -10.74
C ALA A 216 21.59 -7.52 -12.21
N TYR A 217 20.74 -6.72 -12.86
CA TYR A 217 20.90 -6.36 -14.27
C TYR A 217 22.19 -5.61 -14.56
N VAL A 218 22.53 -4.57 -13.77
CA VAL A 218 23.70 -3.74 -14.04
C VAL A 218 25.05 -4.43 -13.74
N LYS A 219 25.03 -5.49 -12.90
CA LYS A 219 26.20 -6.34 -12.65
C LYS A 219 26.45 -7.32 -13.79
N ASP A 220 25.40 -7.80 -14.45
CA ASP A 220 25.49 -8.80 -15.53
C ASP A 220 25.65 -8.14 -16.91
N ARG A 221 24.90 -7.08 -17.20
CA ARG A 221 24.90 -6.39 -18.49
C ARG A 221 26.23 -5.70 -18.77
N LYS A 222 26.88 -6.05 -19.88
CA LYS A 222 28.17 -5.47 -20.30
C LYS A 222 27.99 -4.54 -21.49
N GLN A 223 28.68 -3.41 -21.46
CA GLN A 223 28.85 -2.49 -22.57
C GLN A 223 30.29 -1.96 -22.53
N PHE A 224 30.90 -1.77 -23.70
CA PHE A 224 32.31 -1.33 -23.84
C PHE A 224 33.31 -2.18 -23.04
N GLY A 225 33.03 -3.48 -22.92
CA GLY A 225 33.91 -4.46 -22.26
C GLY A 225 33.79 -4.60 -20.75
N VAL A 226 32.95 -3.76 -20.09
CA VAL A 226 32.77 -3.79 -18.63
C VAL A 226 31.25 -3.88 -18.25
N PRO A 227 30.89 -4.37 -17.03
CA PRO A 227 29.54 -4.26 -16.53
C PRO A 227 29.06 -2.82 -16.51
N VAL A 228 27.81 -2.56 -16.88
CA VAL A 228 27.29 -1.18 -16.91
C VAL A 228 27.26 -0.53 -15.53
N GLY A 229 27.16 -1.31 -14.46
CA GLY A 229 27.26 -0.84 -13.08
C GLY A 229 28.62 -0.26 -12.68
N ALA A 230 29.68 -0.48 -13.48
CA ALA A 230 30.98 0.12 -13.24
C ALA A 230 31.02 1.62 -13.60
N TYR A 231 30.07 2.10 -14.40
CA TYR A 231 29.99 3.52 -14.73
C TYR A 231 29.39 4.32 -13.58
N GLN A 232 30.03 5.44 -13.21
CA GLN A 232 29.57 6.27 -12.08
C GLN A 232 28.11 6.76 -12.23
N ALA A 233 27.67 7.08 -13.45
CA ALA A 233 26.29 7.50 -13.72
C ALA A 233 25.27 6.40 -13.34
N VAL A 234 25.64 5.12 -13.41
CA VAL A 234 24.80 3.99 -13.04
C VAL A 234 24.96 3.66 -11.56
N SER A 235 26.21 3.54 -11.06
CA SER A 235 26.46 3.19 -9.66
C SER A 235 25.93 4.24 -8.68
N HIS A 236 26.07 5.54 -8.98
CA HIS A 236 25.50 6.61 -8.15
C HIS A 236 23.96 6.59 -8.17
N ARG A 237 23.34 6.26 -9.30
CA ARG A 237 21.90 6.07 -9.38
C ARG A 237 21.44 4.92 -8.48
N CYS A 238 22.12 3.78 -8.51
CA CYS A 238 21.81 2.66 -7.61
C CYS A 238 22.00 3.02 -6.13
N ALA A 239 23.03 3.81 -5.80
CA ALA A 239 23.24 4.29 -4.44
C ALA A 239 22.12 5.25 -3.99
N GLN A 240 21.64 6.13 -4.88
CA GLN A 240 20.48 6.98 -4.58
C GLN A 240 19.20 6.16 -4.40
N MET A 241 18.95 5.16 -5.25
CA MET A 241 17.81 4.24 -5.10
C MET A 241 17.83 3.55 -3.72
N LEU A 242 19.01 3.08 -3.28
CA LEU A 242 19.17 2.49 -1.95
C LEU A 242 18.83 3.49 -0.85
N LEU A 243 19.39 4.71 -0.91
CA LEU A 243 19.14 5.75 0.07
C LEU A 243 17.63 6.08 0.20
N ASP A 244 16.95 6.24 -0.93
CA ASP A 244 15.52 6.57 -0.95
C ASP A 244 14.67 5.41 -0.43
N THR A 245 15.01 4.15 -0.76
CA THR A 245 14.34 2.96 -0.25
C THR A 245 14.51 2.84 1.27
N GLU A 246 15.73 2.99 1.80
CA GLU A 246 15.99 2.86 3.23
C GLU A 246 15.39 3.99 4.05
N LYS A 247 15.33 5.21 3.50
CA LYS A 247 14.62 6.33 4.11
C LYS A 247 13.12 6.04 4.21
N ALA A 248 12.50 5.54 3.14
CA ALA A 248 11.10 5.14 3.14
C ALA A 248 10.83 4.00 4.12
N ARG A 249 11.69 2.97 4.15
CA ARG A 249 11.60 1.84 5.08
C ARG A 249 11.63 2.32 6.53
N SER A 250 12.60 3.15 6.89
CA SER A 250 12.78 3.63 8.26
C SER A 250 11.59 4.46 8.74
N THR A 251 11.05 5.33 7.89
CA THR A 251 9.86 6.14 8.24
C THR A 251 8.59 5.29 8.32
N THR A 252 8.47 4.27 7.47
CA THR A 252 7.32 3.34 7.48
C THR A 252 7.35 2.43 8.71
N ALA A 253 8.52 1.87 9.06
CA ALA A 253 8.69 1.08 10.28
C ALA A 253 8.38 1.89 11.55
N PHE A 254 8.81 3.16 11.59
CA PHE A 254 8.45 4.06 12.69
C PHE A 254 6.93 4.30 12.77
N ALA A 255 6.25 4.47 11.62
CA ALA A 255 4.80 4.68 11.60
C ALA A 255 4.04 3.40 12.00
N ALA A 256 4.48 2.21 11.56
CA ALA A 256 3.91 0.94 11.98
C ALA A 256 4.05 0.73 13.50
N TRP A 257 5.23 0.98 14.05
CA TRP A 257 5.45 0.97 15.50
C TRP A 257 4.57 1.99 16.22
N SER A 258 4.43 3.21 15.67
CA SER A 258 3.59 4.25 16.28
C SER A 258 2.12 3.84 16.34
N ALA A 259 1.62 3.13 15.33
CA ALA A 259 0.25 2.65 15.32
C ALA A 259 -0.05 1.70 16.50
N ASP A 260 0.93 0.88 16.88
CA ASP A 260 0.76 -0.14 17.90
C ASP A 260 1.17 0.35 19.31
N ALA A 261 2.19 1.23 19.40
CA ALA A 261 2.80 1.63 20.68
C ALA A 261 2.65 3.12 21.04
N ASN A 262 2.31 3.99 20.10
CA ASN A 262 2.16 5.44 20.29
C ASN A 262 1.06 6.03 19.40
N PRO A 263 -0.22 5.65 19.59
CA PRO A 263 -1.33 6.07 18.73
C PRO A 263 -1.46 7.58 18.54
N ASP A 264 -1.18 8.36 19.59
CA ASP A 264 -1.23 9.82 19.53
C ASP A 264 -0.23 10.43 18.53
N GLY A 265 0.88 9.74 18.27
CA GLY A 265 1.90 10.13 17.30
C GLY A 265 1.65 9.61 15.89
N LEU A 266 0.66 8.73 15.69
CA LEU A 266 0.44 8.04 14.43
C LEU A 266 0.14 8.98 13.27
N ALA A 267 -0.66 10.01 13.47
CA ALA A 267 -1.06 10.93 12.39
C ALA A 267 0.16 11.62 11.74
N GLU A 268 1.12 12.05 12.53
CA GLU A 268 2.38 12.62 12.05
C GLU A 268 3.26 11.55 11.38
N ALA A 269 3.49 10.43 12.09
CA ALA A 269 4.34 9.34 11.62
C ALA A 269 3.84 8.74 10.29
N ALA A 270 2.54 8.47 10.16
CA ALA A 270 1.93 7.95 8.94
C ALA A 270 2.02 8.93 7.76
N ALA A 271 1.85 10.25 8.02
CA ALA A 271 2.02 11.26 6.99
C ALA A 271 3.48 11.35 6.53
N MET A 272 4.46 11.26 7.44
CA MET A 272 5.89 11.21 7.11
C MET A 272 6.22 9.97 6.28
N ALA A 273 5.74 8.80 6.69
CA ALA A 273 5.93 7.54 5.98
C ALA A 273 5.37 7.60 4.56
N LYS A 274 4.10 8.04 4.42
CA LYS A 274 3.45 8.13 3.11
C LYS A 274 4.15 9.12 2.17
N ALA A 275 4.60 10.25 2.68
CA ALA A 275 5.37 11.21 1.88
C ALA A 275 6.69 10.60 1.39
N ALA A 276 7.47 9.96 2.29
CA ALA A 276 8.76 9.35 1.95
C ALA A 276 8.59 8.16 1.01
N ALA A 277 7.63 7.26 1.28
CA ALA A 277 7.38 6.08 0.47
C ALA A 277 6.84 6.43 -0.93
N SER A 278 5.98 7.46 -1.04
CA SER A 278 5.49 7.94 -2.35
C SER A 278 6.61 8.50 -3.23
N ASP A 279 7.51 9.29 -2.66
CA ASP A 279 8.68 9.79 -3.40
C ASP A 279 9.61 8.63 -3.79
N ALA A 280 9.96 7.76 -2.83
CA ALA A 280 10.83 6.62 -3.07
C ALA A 280 10.27 5.69 -4.16
N GLY A 281 8.99 5.29 -4.05
CA GLY A 281 8.34 4.42 -5.02
C GLY A 281 8.45 4.95 -6.44
N ARG A 282 8.17 6.24 -6.65
CA ARG A 282 8.25 6.88 -7.97
C ARG A 282 9.67 7.01 -8.49
N GLU A 283 10.59 7.53 -7.67
CA GLU A 283 11.97 7.82 -8.08
C GLU A 283 12.79 6.55 -8.27
N VAL A 284 12.65 5.57 -7.36
CA VAL A 284 13.38 4.30 -7.44
C VAL A 284 12.94 3.49 -8.65
N THR A 285 11.63 3.37 -8.88
CA THR A 285 11.14 2.57 -10.02
C THR A 285 11.41 3.25 -11.36
N ALA A 286 11.33 4.59 -11.45
CA ALA A 286 11.75 5.33 -12.63
C ALA A 286 13.26 5.18 -12.89
N SER A 287 14.07 5.24 -11.83
CA SER A 287 15.51 5.00 -11.91
C SER A 287 15.83 3.57 -12.35
N ALA A 288 15.04 2.58 -11.92
CA ALA A 288 15.16 1.19 -12.35
C ALA A 288 14.94 1.06 -13.86
N ILE A 289 13.85 1.62 -14.39
CA ILE A 289 13.59 1.64 -15.84
C ILE A 289 14.77 2.28 -16.59
N GLN A 290 15.23 3.44 -16.14
CA GLN A 290 16.33 4.16 -16.76
C GLN A 290 17.64 3.35 -16.74
N ALA A 291 17.95 2.64 -15.65
CA ALA A 291 19.17 1.84 -15.50
C ALA A 291 19.16 0.59 -16.40
N HIS A 292 17.97 0.04 -16.69
CA HIS A 292 17.81 -1.05 -17.67
C HIS A 292 18.00 -0.57 -19.12
N GLY A 293 17.95 0.74 -19.38
CA GLY A 293 18.08 1.31 -20.72
C GLY A 293 16.92 0.92 -21.64
N GLY A 294 17.17 0.68 -22.91
CA GLY A 294 16.10 0.41 -23.88
C GLY A 294 15.16 -0.74 -23.52
N ILE A 295 15.66 -1.81 -22.92
CA ILE A 295 14.83 -2.94 -22.50
C ILE A 295 13.85 -2.57 -21.38
N GLY A 296 14.20 -1.62 -20.50
CA GLY A 296 13.34 -1.18 -19.42
C GLY A 296 12.00 -0.55 -19.90
N PHE A 297 11.95 -0.09 -21.15
CA PHE A 297 10.73 0.44 -21.79
C PHE A 297 9.95 -0.61 -22.59
N THR A 298 10.40 -1.85 -22.59
CA THR A 298 9.72 -2.94 -23.31
C THR A 298 8.92 -3.81 -22.36
N TRP A 299 7.98 -4.55 -22.93
CA TRP A 299 7.19 -5.56 -22.20
C TRP A 299 8.01 -6.80 -21.79
N GLU A 300 9.25 -6.90 -22.25
CA GLU A 300 10.15 -8.01 -21.92
C GLU A 300 10.77 -7.90 -20.53
N ALA A 301 10.95 -6.65 -20.03
CA ALA A 301 11.55 -6.40 -18.73
C ALA A 301 10.48 -6.19 -17.66
N ASP A 302 10.39 -7.08 -16.67
CA ASP A 302 9.36 -7.04 -15.63
C ASP A 302 9.41 -5.82 -14.69
N VAL A 303 10.48 -5.03 -14.75
CA VAL A 303 10.63 -3.82 -13.93
C VAL A 303 9.51 -2.79 -14.13
N HIS A 304 8.84 -2.79 -15.29
CA HIS A 304 7.72 -1.89 -15.57
C HIS A 304 6.48 -2.17 -14.70
N TRP A 305 6.30 -3.42 -14.21
CA TRP A 305 5.20 -3.74 -13.31
C TRP A 305 5.34 -3.00 -11.98
N LEU A 306 6.56 -2.98 -11.44
CA LEU A 306 6.89 -2.23 -10.24
C LEU A 306 6.69 -0.72 -10.42
N PHE A 307 7.11 -0.17 -11.57
CA PHE A 307 6.89 1.23 -11.90
C PHE A 307 5.38 1.57 -11.91
N LYS A 308 4.57 0.77 -12.59
CA LYS A 308 3.12 1.00 -12.71
C LYS A 308 2.43 0.94 -11.35
N ARG A 309 2.75 -0.06 -10.52
CA ARG A 309 2.26 -0.20 -9.15
C ARG A 309 2.61 1.03 -8.32
N ALA A 310 3.87 1.45 -8.33
CA ALA A 310 4.32 2.62 -7.59
C ALA A 310 3.62 3.92 -8.00
N GLN A 311 3.30 4.12 -9.30
CA GLN A 311 2.58 5.32 -9.74
C GLN A 311 1.18 5.41 -9.13
N ILE A 312 0.47 4.29 -9.02
CA ILE A 312 -0.86 4.23 -8.39
C ILE A 312 -0.74 4.42 -6.87
N ASP A 313 0.08 3.62 -6.21
CA ASP A 313 0.18 3.63 -4.74
C ASP A 313 0.69 4.97 -4.20
N ALA A 314 1.54 5.66 -4.95
CA ALA A 314 2.03 6.99 -4.59
C ALA A 314 0.93 8.06 -4.51
N VAL A 315 -0.20 7.88 -5.19
CA VAL A 315 -1.32 8.84 -5.17
C VAL A 315 -2.49 8.37 -4.31
N LEU A 316 -2.56 7.10 -3.95
CA LEU A 316 -3.61 6.60 -3.05
C LEU A 316 -3.61 7.37 -1.74
N LEU A 317 -4.79 7.79 -1.29
CA LEU A 317 -5.01 8.56 -0.06
C LEU A 317 -4.19 9.87 0.01
N GLY A 318 -3.82 10.41 -1.13
CA GLY A 318 -3.05 11.63 -1.27
C GLY A 318 -1.55 11.41 -1.56
N GLY A 319 -0.99 12.26 -2.41
CA GLY A 319 0.42 12.22 -2.78
C GLY A 319 1.36 12.85 -1.74
N ALA A 320 2.67 12.72 -1.97
CA ALA A 320 3.72 13.18 -1.06
C ALA A 320 3.59 14.66 -0.64
N ALA A 321 3.18 15.55 -1.55
CA ALA A 321 3.02 16.97 -1.26
C ALA A 321 1.91 17.23 -0.21
N ARG A 322 0.75 16.53 -0.33
CA ARG A 322 -0.36 16.62 0.63
C ARG A 322 0.10 16.16 2.02
N HIS A 323 0.82 15.05 2.10
CA HIS A 323 1.29 14.53 3.38
C HIS A 323 2.38 15.40 4.02
N ARG A 324 3.27 16.01 3.25
CA ARG A 324 4.21 17.03 3.77
C ARG A 324 3.48 18.25 4.32
N ALA A 325 2.43 18.72 3.64
CA ALA A 325 1.60 19.81 4.14
C ALA A 325 0.91 19.43 5.47
N ARG A 326 0.41 18.18 5.59
CA ARG A 326 -0.18 17.66 6.84
C ARG A 326 0.84 17.64 7.99
N VAL A 327 2.06 17.18 7.76
CA VAL A 327 3.15 17.22 8.77
C VAL A 327 3.42 18.66 9.19
N ALA A 328 3.52 19.59 8.26
CA ALA A 328 3.74 21.01 8.56
C ALA A 328 2.60 21.61 9.41
N ALA A 329 1.34 21.26 9.11
CA ALA A 329 0.18 21.70 9.90
C ALA A 329 0.24 21.18 11.33
N ILE A 330 0.48 19.87 11.55
CA ILE A 330 0.60 19.24 12.86
C ILE A 330 1.71 19.90 13.68
N LEU A 331 2.87 20.15 13.07
CA LEU A 331 3.99 20.83 13.74
C LEU A 331 3.65 22.27 14.11
N SER A 332 2.98 23.01 13.22
CA SER A 332 2.55 24.40 13.48
C SER A 332 1.58 24.49 14.65
N GLU A 333 0.61 23.59 14.74
CA GLU A 333 -0.34 23.49 15.87
C GLU A 333 0.40 23.19 17.19
N ARG A 334 1.33 22.25 17.17
CA ARG A 334 2.15 21.88 18.33
C ARG A 334 2.99 23.08 18.84
N PHE A 335 3.61 23.83 17.94
CA PHE A 335 4.38 25.02 18.30
C PHE A 335 3.48 26.16 18.81
N ALA A 336 2.29 26.36 18.24
CA ALA A 336 1.34 27.35 18.70
C ALA A 336 0.77 27.03 20.10
N ALA A 337 0.61 25.75 20.43
CA ALA A 337 0.15 25.28 21.73
C ALA A 337 1.24 25.28 22.83
N SER A 338 2.52 25.37 22.45
CA SER A 338 3.62 25.44 23.42
C SER A 338 3.69 26.88 23.99
N PRO A 339 3.51 27.11 25.33
CA PRO A 339 3.69 28.43 25.88
C PRO A 339 5.12 28.89 25.61
N ALA A 340 5.28 30.15 25.18
CA ALA A 340 6.58 30.78 25.00
C ALA A 340 7.38 30.66 26.32
N ALA A 341 8.53 29.96 26.26
CA ALA A 341 9.44 29.83 27.36
C ALA A 341 10.16 31.16 27.67
#